data_bacdb1c407905aaa9f8780c111208b2a
#
_entry.id   bacdb1c407905aaa9f8780c111208b2a
#
_cell.length_a   1.000
_cell.length_b   1.000
_cell.length_c   1.000
_cell.angle_alpha   90.00
_cell.angle_beta   90.00
_cell.angle_gamma   90.00
#
_symmetry.space_group_name_H-M   'P 1'
#
loop_
_entity.id
_entity.type
_entity.pdbx_description
1 polymer ?
#
loop_
_entity_poly.entity_id
_entity_poly.type
_entity_poly.pdbx_seq_one_letter_code
_entity_poly.pdbx_strand_id
1 'polypeptide(L)'
;MHGADLVALLYNPIGLLHFISYLFVGVLTGYFADCATYERAANAWKERQAQARQSFLKNAYQESVRVKDKLYRQIVNADDSIGRVYHIVRRLDSVEEENLFTQTAAVTAEVLGVADVAVYTVSSGGYYLRQKVRMGELAAARPHSLHVEDHPYLMDIFRTQRVFANRALQDDVPDLAAPVVFEEKVIAVIEIYDLDFGQWSYY
;
A
#
# COMPACT_ATOMS: atom_id res chain seq x y z
N MET A 1 -79.05 9.86 -5.64
CA MET A 1 -79.68 10.09 -6.93
C MET A 1 -78.72 9.93 -8.13
N HIS A 2 -77.71 9.06 -8.09
CA HIS A 2 -76.72 8.90 -9.19
C HIS A 2 -76.80 7.52 -9.88
N GLY A 3 -77.66 6.61 -9.42
CA GLY A 3 -77.73 5.29 -10.03
C GLY A 3 -78.66 5.19 -11.24
N ALA A 4 -79.63 6.10 -11.33
CA ALA A 4 -80.64 6.07 -12.46
C ALA A 4 -80.05 6.62 -13.77
N ASP A 5 -79.09 7.55 -13.70
CA ASP A 5 -78.44 8.14 -14.88
C ASP A 5 -77.47 7.16 -15.57
N LEU A 6 -76.83 6.29 -14.85
CA LEU A 6 -75.94 5.25 -15.40
C LEU A 6 -76.66 4.19 -16.12
N VAL A 7 -77.83 3.77 -15.61
CA VAL A 7 -78.69 2.78 -16.27
C VAL A 7 -79.34 3.35 -17.56
N ALA A 8 -79.72 4.62 -17.52
CA ALA A 8 -80.30 5.30 -18.73
C ALA A 8 -79.18 5.49 -19.80
N LEU A 9 -77.94 5.67 -19.44
CA LEU A 9 -76.82 5.78 -20.37
C LEU A 9 -76.52 4.44 -21.06
N LEU A 10 -76.66 3.34 -20.35
CA LEU A 10 -76.47 1.97 -20.89
C LEU A 10 -77.57 1.55 -21.85
N TYR A 11 -78.82 2.10 -21.75
CA TYR A 11 -79.93 1.81 -22.63
C TYR A 11 -79.95 2.66 -23.92
N ASN A 12 -79.10 3.71 -23.96
CA ASN A 12 -78.95 4.52 -25.14
C ASN A 12 -77.76 3.99 -25.99
N PRO A 13 -77.97 3.47 -27.21
CA PRO A 13 -76.91 2.86 -28.04
C PRO A 13 -75.77 3.85 -28.36
N ILE A 14 -76.07 5.14 -28.45
CA ILE A 14 -75.08 6.18 -28.70
C ILE A 14 -74.23 6.42 -27.41
N GLY A 15 -74.86 6.44 -26.24
CA GLY A 15 -74.15 6.58 -24.94
C GLY A 15 -73.25 5.41 -24.64
N LEU A 16 -73.69 4.20 -24.95
CA LEU A 16 -72.91 2.98 -24.79
C LEU A 16 -71.69 2.95 -25.72
N LEU A 17 -71.81 3.42 -26.94
CA LEU A 17 -70.70 3.55 -27.89
C LEU A 17 -69.64 4.52 -27.40
N HIS A 18 -70.04 5.67 -26.84
CA HIS A 18 -69.10 6.64 -26.27
C HIS A 18 -68.40 6.07 -25.06
N PHE A 19 -69.13 5.37 -24.17
CA PHE A 19 -68.49 4.76 -22.97
C PHE A 19 -67.46 3.70 -23.36
N ILE A 20 -67.73 2.84 -24.30
CA ILE A 20 -66.78 1.84 -24.81
C ILE A 20 -65.60 2.51 -25.47
N SER A 21 -65.79 3.58 -26.22
CA SER A 21 -64.72 4.36 -26.84
C SER A 21 -63.78 4.98 -25.81
N TYR A 22 -64.33 5.61 -24.74
CA TYR A 22 -63.49 6.16 -23.64
C TYR A 22 -62.77 5.08 -22.88
N LEU A 23 -63.37 3.94 -22.61
CA LEU A 23 -62.79 2.80 -21.95
C LEU A 23 -61.60 2.24 -22.78
N PHE A 24 -61.84 2.12 -24.09
CA PHE A 24 -60.82 1.65 -25.04
C PHE A 24 -59.59 2.61 -25.08
N VAL A 25 -59.86 3.91 -25.17
CA VAL A 25 -58.79 4.93 -25.13
C VAL A 25 -58.03 4.92 -23.78
N GLY A 26 -58.76 4.75 -22.67
CA GLY A 26 -58.17 4.64 -21.35
C GLY A 26 -57.23 3.44 -21.19
N VAL A 27 -57.68 2.26 -21.68
CA VAL A 27 -56.86 1.04 -21.65
C VAL A 27 -55.64 1.18 -22.57
N LEU A 28 -55.78 1.74 -23.76
CA LEU A 28 -54.68 1.96 -24.68
C LEU A 28 -53.65 2.93 -24.10
N THR A 29 -54.10 4.07 -23.56
CA THR A 29 -53.17 5.02 -22.93
C THR A 29 -52.47 4.44 -21.72
N GLY A 30 -53.15 3.66 -20.89
CA GLY A 30 -52.54 2.94 -19.77
C GLY A 30 -51.48 1.95 -20.25
N TYR A 31 -51.78 1.15 -21.25
CA TYR A 31 -50.82 0.18 -21.81
C TYR A 31 -49.57 0.87 -22.38
N PHE A 32 -49.72 1.94 -23.15
CA PHE A 32 -48.56 2.68 -23.67
C PHE A 32 -47.75 3.37 -22.58
N ALA A 33 -48.41 3.88 -21.53
CA ALA A 33 -47.71 4.46 -20.40
C ALA A 33 -46.88 3.41 -19.64
N ASP A 34 -47.41 2.23 -19.41
CA ASP A 34 -46.70 1.12 -18.78
C ASP A 34 -45.51 0.64 -19.62
N CYS A 35 -45.71 0.43 -20.93
CA CYS A 35 -44.61 0.09 -21.84
C CYS A 35 -43.47 1.13 -21.80
N ALA A 36 -43.81 2.42 -21.83
CA ALA A 36 -42.83 3.50 -21.78
C ALA A 36 -42.05 3.54 -20.43
N THR A 37 -42.70 3.20 -19.32
CA THR A 37 -42.06 3.12 -18.02
C THR A 37 -41.10 1.92 -17.91
N TYR A 38 -41.48 0.78 -18.44
CA TYR A 38 -40.66 -0.42 -18.55
C TYR A 38 -39.39 -0.19 -19.39
N GLU A 39 -39.53 0.43 -20.55
CA GLU A 39 -38.39 0.77 -21.42
C GLU A 39 -37.42 1.76 -20.74
N ARG A 40 -37.94 2.78 -20.06
CA ARG A 40 -37.13 3.74 -19.30
C ARG A 40 -36.36 3.08 -18.16
N ALA A 41 -37.01 2.19 -17.40
CA ALA A 41 -36.37 1.45 -16.32
C ALA A 41 -35.28 0.51 -16.87
N ALA A 42 -35.53 -0.20 -17.96
CA ALA A 42 -34.54 -1.08 -18.60
C ALA A 42 -33.34 -0.31 -19.14
N ASN A 43 -33.57 0.85 -19.76
CA ASN A 43 -32.49 1.69 -20.28
C ASN A 43 -31.67 2.31 -19.14
N ALA A 44 -32.30 2.81 -18.07
CA ALA A 44 -31.62 3.32 -16.90
C ALA A 44 -30.74 2.26 -16.20
N TRP A 45 -31.20 1.01 -16.19
CA TRP A 45 -30.43 -0.10 -15.65
C TRP A 45 -29.19 -0.41 -16.51
N LYS A 46 -29.36 -0.45 -17.84
CA LYS A 46 -28.24 -0.64 -18.80
C LYS A 46 -27.21 0.47 -18.70
N GLU A 47 -27.65 1.71 -18.57
CA GLU A 47 -26.73 2.86 -18.39
C GLU A 47 -25.94 2.77 -17.08
N ARG A 48 -26.60 2.43 -15.97
CA ARG A 48 -25.91 2.21 -14.68
C ARG A 48 -24.89 1.08 -14.76
N GLN A 49 -25.23 -0.01 -15.42
CA GLN A 49 -24.31 -1.13 -15.61
C GLN A 49 -23.12 -0.75 -16.50
N ALA A 50 -23.35 0.02 -17.58
CA ALA A 50 -22.28 0.52 -18.44
C ALA A 50 -21.35 1.48 -17.70
N GLN A 51 -21.89 2.41 -16.90
CA GLN A 51 -21.11 3.32 -16.07
C GLN A 51 -20.30 2.58 -15.01
N ALA A 52 -20.89 1.59 -14.33
CA ALA A 52 -20.18 0.78 -13.35
C ALA A 52 -19.03 -0.02 -14.00
N ARG A 53 -19.25 -0.56 -15.19
CA ARG A 53 -18.21 -1.26 -15.96
C ARG A 53 -17.09 -0.33 -16.39
N GLN A 54 -17.44 0.88 -16.84
CA GLN A 54 -16.45 1.88 -17.24
C GLN A 54 -15.60 2.35 -16.06
N SER A 55 -16.22 2.61 -14.91
CA SER A 55 -15.49 3.00 -13.70
C SER A 55 -14.57 1.89 -13.20
N PHE A 56 -15.03 0.64 -13.23
CA PHE A 56 -14.20 -0.53 -12.88
C PHE A 56 -12.99 -0.66 -13.82
N LEU A 57 -13.17 -0.56 -15.12
CA LEU A 57 -12.08 -0.63 -16.10
C LEU A 57 -11.09 0.51 -15.92
N LYS A 58 -11.58 1.73 -15.65
CA LYS A 58 -10.72 2.89 -15.39
C LYS A 58 -9.87 2.68 -14.14
N ASN A 59 -10.46 2.19 -13.07
CA ASN A 59 -9.74 1.91 -11.83
C ASN A 59 -8.71 0.78 -12.01
N ALA A 60 -9.08 -0.31 -12.68
CA ALA A 60 -8.18 -1.41 -12.98
C ALA A 60 -7.01 -0.96 -13.89
N TYR A 61 -7.27 -0.11 -14.87
CA TYR A 61 -6.22 0.46 -15.71
C TYR A 61 -5.27 1.37 -14.91
N GLN A 62 -5.81 2.25 -14.05
CA GLN A 62 -4.99 3.12 -13.21
C GLN A 62 -4.11 2.32 -12.25
N GLU A 63 -4.66 1.25 -11.67
CA GLU A 63 -3.89 0.36 -10.81
C GLU A 63 -2.79 -0.38 -11.58
N SER A 64 -3.10 -0.87 -12.79
CA SER A 64 -2.11 -1.50 -13.68
C SER A 64 -0.96 -0.55 -14.03
N VAL A 65 -1.27 0.72 -14.35
CA VAL A 65 -0.25 1.74 -14.63
C VAL A 65 0.61 2.01 -13.39
N ARG A 66 -0.01 2.10 -12.21
CA ARG A 66 0.71 2.29 -10.94
C ARG A 66 1.69 1.15 -10.64
N VAL A 67 1.22 -0.09 -10.81
CA VAL A 67 2.07 -1.28 -10.63
C VAL A 67 3.21 -1.29 -11.65
N LYS A 68 2.92 -0.98 -12.92
CA LYS A 68 3.93 -0.85 -13.96
C LYS A 68 5.00 0.20 -13.62
N ASP A 69 4.58 1.39 -13.18
CA ASP A 69 5.51 2.47 -12.81
C ASP A 69 6.35 2.08 -11.60
N LYS A 70 5.76 1.39 -10.63
CA LYS A 70 6.48 0.85 -9.47
C LYS A 70 7.53 -0.17 -9.90
N LEU A 71 7.15 -1.13 -10.74
CA LEU A 71 8.08 -2.14 -11.29
C LEU A 71 9.19 -1.51 -12.14
N TYR A 72 8.85 -0.51 -12.97
CA TYR A 72 9.84 0.19 -13.79
C TYR A 72 10.87 0.93 -12.93
N ARG A 73 10.43 1.63 -11.87
CA ARG A 73 11.36 2.27 -10.92
C ARG A 73 12.24 1.24 -10.21
N GLN A 74 11.71 0.07 -9.90
CA GLN A 74 12.48 -1.01 -9.30
C GLN A 74 13.54 -1.57 -10.24
N ILE A 75 13.20 -1.80 -11.50
CA ILE A 75 14.14 -2.30 -12.52
C ILE A 75 15.23 -1.26 -12.80
N VAL A 76 14.85 0.01 -12.96
CA VAL A 76 15.82 1.10 -13.20
C VAL A 76 16.75 1.28 -12.00
N ASN A 77 16.21 1.17 -10.77
CA ASN A 77 17.04 1.23 -9.56
C ASN A 77 17.94 -0.02 -9.41
N ALA A 78 17.51 -1.19 -9.89
CA ALA A 78 18.34 -2.41 -9.84
C ALA A 78 19.51 -2.36 -10.87
N ASP A 79 19.29 -1.81 -12.06
CA ASP A 79 20.34 -1.65 -13.08
C ASP A 79 21.40 -0.61 -12.63
N ASP A 80 20.97 0.42 -11.88
CA ASP A 80 21.85 1.41 -11.27
C ASP A 80 22.56 0.85 -10.00
N SER A 81 22.11 -0.29 -9.48
CA SER A 81 22.63 -0.85 -8.22
C SER A 81 24.10 -1.26 -8.30
N ILE A 82 24.54 -1.81 -9.43
CA ILE A 82 25.96 -2.21 -9.62
C ILE A 82 26.86 -0.98 -9.68
N GLY A 83 26.45 0.06 -10.37
CA GLY A 83 27.15 1.35 -10.40
C GLY A 83 27.21 2.00 -9.01
N ARG A 84 26.10 1.96 -8.27
CA ARG A 84 26.04 2.47 -6.88
C ARG A 84 26.93 1.67 -5.95
N VAL A 85 26.87 0.34 -5.98
CA VAL A 85 27.73 -0.51 -5.16
C VAL A 85 29.19 -0.24 -5.45
N TYR A 86 29.58 -0.09 -6.70
CA TYR A 86 30.95 0.28 -7.08
C TYR A 86 31.36 1.66 -6.52
N HIS A 87 30.50 2.66 -6.65
CA HIS A 87 30.75 3.99 -6.08
C HIS A 87 30.85 3.97 -4.56
N ILE A 88 30.02 3.18 -3.90
CA ILE A 88 30.00 2.98 -2.44
C ILE A 88 31.32 2.35 -2.01
N VAL A 89 31.73 1.24 -2.62
CA VAL A 89 32.98 0.54 -2.29
C VAL A 89 34.15 1.49 -2.47
N ARG A 90 34.23 2.22 -3.57
CA ARG A 90 35.29 3.19 -3.85
C ARG A 90 35.31 4.35 -2.84
N ARG A 91 34.14 4.80 -2.40
CA ARG A 91 33.99 5.86 -1.40
C ARG A 91 34.43 5.41 -0.01
N LEU A 92 34.13 4.16 0.35
CA LEU A 92 34.57 3.57 1.60
C LEU A 92 36.06 3.21 1.61
N ASP A 93 36.62 2.80 0.47
CA ASP A 93 38.05 2.46 0.32
C ASP A 93 38.98 3.69 0.48
N SER A 94 38.45 4.89 0.28
CA SER A 94 39.20 6.16 0.41
C SER A 94 39.04 6.85 1.76
N VAL A 95 38.33 6.26 2.72
CA VAL A 95 37.99 6.88 4.00
C VAL A 95 39.03 6.54 5.06
N GLU A 96 39.51 7.57 5.79
CA GLU A 96 40.30 7.41 7.01
C GLU A 96 39.51 6.62 8.06
N GLU A 97 40.18 5.77 8.85
CA GLU A 97 39.55 4.88 9.83
C GLU A 97 38.60 5.61 10.80
N GLU A 98 38.88 6.85 11.15
CA GLU A 98 38.07 7.66 12.06
C GLU A 98 36.69 8.01 11.48
N ASN A 99 36.56 8.10 10.15
CA ASN A 99 35.35 8.48 9.44
C ASN A 99 34.56 7.29 8.90
N LEU A 100 35.14 6.08 9.02
CA LEU A 100 34.53 4.87 8.43
C LEU A 100 33.11 4.61 8.90
N PHE A 101 32.83 4.70 10.18
CA PHE A 101 31.49 4.46 10.74
C PHE A 101 30.48 5.51 10.29
N THR A 102 30.90 6.78 10.24
CA THR A 102 30.05 7.89 9.78
C THR A 102 29.69 7.72 8.29
N GLN A 103 30.67 7.36 7.47
CA GLN A 103 30.45 7.11 6.05
C GLN A 103 29.59 5.86 5.83
N THR A 104 29.77 4.80 6.63
CA THR A 104 28.93 3.60 6.56
C THR A 104 27.46 3.94 6.88
N ALA A 105 27.21 4.72 7.93
CA ALA A 105 25.86 5.16 8.28
C ALA A 105 25.24 6.02 7.16
N ALA A 106 26.00 6.99 6.63
CA ALA A 106 25.54 7.87 5.55
C ALA A 106 25.23 7.10 4.27
N VAL A 107 26.09 6.16 3.89
CA VAL A 107 25.87 5.30 2.72
C VAL A 107 24.64 4.40 2.92
N THR A 108 24.49 3.80 4.10
CA THR A 108 23.33 2.96 4.42
C THR A 108 22.04 3.77 4.32
N ALA A 109 22.02 4.98 4.88
CA ALA A 109 20.90 5.90 4.81
C ALA A 109 20.55 6.28 3.36
N GLU A 110 21.55 6.59 2.54
CA GLU A 110 21.40 6.95 1.13
C GLU A 110 20.86 5.78 0.28
N VAL A 111 21.41 4.56 0.48
CA VAL A 111 21.03 3.36 -0.28
C VAL A 111 19.61 2.92 0.01
N LEU A 112 19.24 2.95 1.29
CA LEU A 112 17.93 2.50 1.75
C LEU A 112 16.87 3.62 1.73
N GLY A 113 17.30 4.88 1.53
CA GLY A 113 16.39 6.03 1.54
C GLY A 113 15.77 6.28 2.91
N VAL A 114 16.51 5.99 4.00
CA VAL A 114 16.08 6.15 5.39
C VAL A 114 16.86 7.29 6.06
N ALA A 115 16.24 7.94 7.05
CA ALA A 115 16.87 9.02 7.78
C ALA A 115 17.55 8.53 9.07
N ASP A 116 17.07 7.43 9.63
CA ASP A 116 17.40 6.97 10.97
C ASP A 116 18.22 5.68 10.92
N VAL A 117 19.54 5.81 11.19
CA VAL A 117 20.51 4.71 11.17
C VAL A 117 21.42 4.80 12.40
N ALA A 118 21.65 3.69 13.06
CA ALA A 118 22.65 3.56 14.13
C ALA A 118 23.65 2.46 13.82
N VAL A 119 24.93 2.71 14.11
CA VAL A 119 26.00 1.71 13.95
C VAL A 119 26.59 1.42 15.32
N TYR A 120 26.54 0.15 15.70
CA TYR A 120 27.08 -0.37 16.94
C TYR A 120 28.25 -1.30 16.66
N THR A 121 29.30 -1.22 17.46
CA THR A 121 30.41 -2.18 17.43
C THR A 121 30.35 -3.10 18.65
N VAL A 122 30.75 -4.35 18.46
CA VAL A 122 30.80 -5.34 19.52
C VAL A 122 32.03 -5.06 20.40
N SER A 123 31.84 -5.02 21.70
CA SER A 123 32.95 -4.87 22.64
C SER A 123 33.75 -6.17 22.79
N SER A 124 34.98 -6.09 23.31
CA SER A 124 35.93 -7.20 23.41
C SER A 124 35.40 -8.44 24.16
N GLY A 125 34.33 -8.32 24.94
CA GLY A 125 33.69 -9.43 25.64
C GLY A 125 32.54 -10.12 24.85
N GLY A 126 32.13 -9.56 23.73
CA GLY A 126 31.02 -10.10 22.92
C GLY A 126 29.63 -9.87 23.47
N TYR A 127 29.48 -9.34 24.68
CA TYR A 127 28.17 -9.18 25.34
C TYR A 127 27.56 -7.79 25.22
N TYR A 128 28.34 -6.79 24.85
CA TYR A 128 27.91 -5.41 24.74
C TYR A 128 28.16 -4.85 23.37
N LEU A 129 27.17 -4.12 22.89
CA LEU A 129 27.27 -3.29 21.71
C LEU A 129 27.43 -1.83 22.13
N ARG A 130 28.41 -1.14 21.56
CA ARG A 130 28.67 0.29 21.79
C ARG A 130 28.35 1.07 20.52
N GLN A 131 27.53 2.07 20.67
CA GLN A 131 27.18 2.98 19.59
C GLN A 131 28.42 3.78 19.15
N LYS A 132 28.71 3.73 17.85
CA LYS A 132 29.79 4.52 17.22
C LYS A 132 29.23 5.73 16.49
N VAL A 133 28.14 5.54 15.75
CA VAL A 133 27.48 6.60 14.99
C VAL A 133 25.98 6.43 15.08
N ARG A 134 25.28 7.55 15.03
CA ARG A 134 23.82 7.64 14.91
C ARG A 134 23.45 8.78 13.98
N MET A 135 22.44 8.57 13.16
CA MET A 135 21.82 9.56 12.29
C MET A 135 20.32 9.51 12.52
N GLY A 136 19.66 10.67 12.55
CA GLY A 136 18.22 10.79 12.76
C GLY A 136 17.79 10.86 14.22
N GLU A 137 16.52 11.21 14.43
CA GLU A 137 15.96 11.44 15.78
C GLU A 137 15.65 10.14 16.52
N LEU A 138 15.12 9.12 15.81
CA LEU A 138 14.80 7.83 16.39
C LEU A 138 16.06 7.07 16.83
N ALA A 139 17.10 7.10 16.00
CA ALA A 139 18.40 6.55 16.34
C ALA A 139 19.07 7.32 17.51
N ALA A 140 18.81 8.63 17.62
CA ALA A 140 19.31 9.46 18.70
C ALA A 140 18.68 9.14 20.06
N ALA A 141 17.43 8.68 20.08
CA ALA A 141 16.70 8.29 21.30
C ALA A 141 17.19 6.95 21.88
N ARG A 142 17.97 6.18 21.12
CA ARG A 142 18.44 4.85 21.54
C ARG A 142 19.63 4.93 22.52
N PRO A 143 19.77 3.92 23.40
CA PRO A 143 20.87 3.86 24.34
C PRO A 143 22.23 3.76 23.65
N HIS A 144 23.25 4.40 24.22
CA HIS A 144 24.64 4.33 23.72
C HIS A 144 25.27 2.94 23.86
N SER A 145 24.71 2.10 24.70
CA SER A 145 25.20 0.74 24.93
C SER A 145 24.03 -0.20 25.07
N LEU A 146 24.08 -1.32 24.34
CA LEU A 146 23.07 -2.38 24.38
C LEU A 146 23.75 -3.66 24.91
N HIS A 147 23.06 -4.34 25.83
CA HIS A 147 23.49 -5.66 26.27
C HIS A 147 22.79 -6.71 25.40
N VAL A 148 23.53 -7.63 24.82
CA VAL A 148 22.99 -8.59 23.85
C VAL A 148 21.87 -9.46 24.46
N GLU A 149 22.00 -9.85 25.72
CA GLU A 149 21.04 -10.72 26.42
C GLU A 149 19.70 -10.00 26.74
N ASP A 150 19.71 -8.66 26.82
CA ASP A 150 18.50 -7.89 27.12
C ASP A 150 17.59 -7.73 25.88
N HIS A 151 18.14 -8.04 24.69
CA HIS A 151 17.44 -7.85 23.42
C HIS A 151 17.34 -9.16 22.63
N PRO A 152 16.17 -9.80 22.57
CA PRO A 152 15.97 -11.08 21.86
C PRO A 152 16.40 -11.07 20.40
N TYR A 153 16.20 -9.94 19.69
CA TYR A 153 16.61 -9.79 18.29
C TYR A 153 18.13 -9.81 18.12
N LEU A 154 18.88 -9.24 19.08
CA LEU A 154 20.33 -9.29 19.06
C LEU A 154 20.84 -10.70 19.31
N MET A 155 20.27 -11.42 20.28
CA MET A 155 20.62 -12.84 20.49
C MET A 155 20.41 -13.67 19.24
N ASP A 156 19.33 -13.45 18.50
CA ASP A 156 19.07 -14.15 17.25
C ASP A 156 20.10 -13.77 16.17
N ILE A 157 20.43 -12.51 16.02
CA ILE A 157 21.47 -12.01 15.09
C ILE A 157 22.83 -12.65 15.41
N PHE A 158 23.23 -12.69 16.66
CA PHE A 158 24.51 -13.28 17.04
C PHE A 158 24.57 -14.79 16.83
N ARG A 159 23.43 -15.49 16.99
CA ARG A 159 23.30 -16.92 16.76
C ARG A 159 23.25 -17.29 15.29
N THR A 160 22.46 -16.54 14.51
CA THR A 160 22.15 -16.91 13.10
C THR A 160 23.03 -16.19 12.09
N GLN A 161 23.64 -15.06 12.48
CA GLN A 161 24.40 -14.14 11.63
C GLN A 161 23.58 -13.64 10.43
N ARG A 162 22.26 -13.55 10.61
CA ARG A 162 21.32 -13.09 9.57
C ARG A 162 20.72 -11.75 9.94
N VAL A 163 20.25 -11.07 8.92
CA VAL A 163 19.50 -9.82 9.06
C VAL A 163 18.21 -10.11 9.82
N PHE A 164 17.98 -9.33 10.86
CA PHE A 164 16.72 -9.30 11.58
C PHE A 164 15.78 -8.29 10.92
N ALA A 165 14.51 -8.66 10.77
CA ALA A 165 13.45 -7.77 10.31
C ALA A 165 12.29 -7.81 11.31
N ASN A 166 11.85 -6.64 11.78
CA ASN A 166 10.77 -6.48 12.74
C ASN A 166 9.39 -6.65 12.08
N ARG A 167 9.08 -7.87 11.67
CA ARG A 167 7.79 -8.19 11.00
C ARG A 167 6.59 -8.05 11.93
N ALA A 168 6.81 -8.07 13.23
CA ALA A 168 5.75 -7.95 14.23
C ALA A 168 5.46 -6.49 14.60
N LEU A 169 6.20 -5.53 14.02
CA LEU A 169 6.09 -4.09 14.30
C LEU A 169 6.10 -3.79 15.81
N GLN A 170 7.03 -4.41 16.51
CA GLN A 170 7.21 -4.20 17.94
C GLN A 170 7.82 -2.82 18.16
N ASP A 171 7.26 -2.08 19.11
CA ASP A 171 7.85 -0.85 19.59
C ASP A 171 9.21 -1.13 20.25
N ASP A 172 10.09 -0.16 20.27
CA ASP A 172 11.44 -0.25 20.87
C ASP A 172 12.41 -1.24 20.21
N VAL A 173 12.08 -1.78 19.04
CA VAL A 173 12.96 -2.65 18.24
C VAL A 173 13.23 -1.96 16.90
N PRO A 174 14.48 -2.03 16.34
CA PRO A 174 14.73 -1.48 15.01
C PRO A 174 13.90 -2.21 13.95
N ASP A 175 13.54 -1.51 12.87
CA ASP A 175 12.83 -2.11 11.75
C ASP A 175 13.67 -3.18 11.05
N LEU A 176 14.95 -2.89 10.87
CA LEU A 176 15.96 -3.84 10.40
C LEU A 176 17.22 -3.75 11.27
N ALA A 177 17.84 -4.89 11.52
CA ALA A 177 19.17 -4.94 12.11
C ALA A 177 20.04 -5.94 11.33
N ALA A 178 21.17 -5.44 10.81
CA ALA A 178 22.07 -6.21 9.98
C ALA A 178 23.41 -6.42 10.67
N PRO A 179 23.89 -7.68 10.84
CA PRO A 179 25.22 -7.95 11.36
C PRO A 179 26.29 -7.68 10.32
N VAL A 180 27.40 -7.09 10.75
CA VAL A 180 28.65 -7.08 10.02
C VAL A 180 29.48 -8.23 10.55
N VAL A 181 29.74 -9.23 9.70
CA VAL A 181 30.44 -10.46 10.07
C VAL A 181 31.85 -10.44 9.49
N PHE A 182 32.83 -10.69 10.34
CA PHE A 182 34.24 -10.86 9.94
C PHE A 182 34.80 -12.09 10.66
N GLU A 183 35.46 -12.98 9.92
CA GLU A 183 36.00 -14.26 10.43
C GLU A 183 35.00 -15.06 11.28
N GLU A 184 33.77 -15.20 10.74
CA GLU A 184 32.65 -15.90 11.39
C GLU A 184 32.22 -15.29 12.75
N LYS A 185 32.59 -14.05 13.02
CA LYS A 185 32.18 -13.33 14.22
C LYS A 185 31.43 -12.05 13.85
N VAL A 186 30.39 -11.75 14.59
CA VAL A 186 29.73 -10.45 14.49
C VAL A 186 30.60 -9.40 15.14
N ILE A 187 31.09 -8.44 14.34
CA ILE A 187 31.95 -7.34 14.81
C ILE A 187 31.19 -6.02 14.99
N ALA A 188 30.09 -5.86 14.25
CA ALA A 188 29.23 -4.68 14.35
C ALA A 188 27.78 -5.05 13.98
N VAL A 189 26.84 -4.20 14.37
CA VAL A 189 25.43 -4.27 13.99
C VAL A 189 25.00 -2.90 13.49
N ILE A 190 24.34 -2.88 12.34
CA ILE A 190 23.74 -1.67 11.76
C ILE A 190 22.23 -1.77 11.99
N GLU A 191 21.67 -0.81 12.71
CA GLU A 191 20.24 -0.72 13.00
C GLU A 191 19.61 0.38 12.16
N ILE A 192 18.44 0.10 11.61
CA ILE A 192 17.69 0.97 10.72
C ILE A 192 16.31 1.14 11.30
N TYR A 193 15.84 2.38 11.33
CA TYR A 193 14.53 2.77 11.85
C TYR A 193 13.76 3.55 10.78
N ASP A 194 12.45 3.62 10.91
CA ASP A 194 11.53 4.32 10.01
C ASP A 194 11.65 3.86 8.54
N LEU A 195 11.66 2.53 8.36
CA LEU A 195 11.70 1.93 7.04
C LEU A 195 10.30 1.98 6.39
N ASP A 196 10.20 2.57 5.20
CA ASP A 196 8.92 2.66 4.49
C ASP A 196 8.38 1.25 4.14
N PHE A 197 7.10 1.01 4.45
CA PHE A 197 6.41 -0.28 4.19
C PHE A 197 6.55 -0.79 2.76
N GLY A 198 6.73 0.12 1.79
CA GLY A 198 7.01 -0.25 0.40
C GLY A 198 8.30 -1.02 0.20
N GLN A 199 9.25 -0.92 1.12
CA GLN A 199 10.58 -1.54 1.05
C GLN A 199 10.61 -2.90 1.75
N TRP A 200 9.66 -3.19 2.65
CA TRP A 200 9.58 -4.47 3.39
C TRP A 200 9.36 -5.71 2.52
N SER A 201 8.87 -5.55 1.30
CA SER A 201 8.58 -6.68 0.40
C SER A 201 9.83 -7.36 -0.19
N TYR A 202 11.03 -6.86 0.13
CA TYR A 202 12.30 -7.36 -0.40
C TYR A 202 13.12 -8.18 0.61
N TYR A 203 12.72 -8.21 1.86
CA TYR A 203 13.39 -8.89 2.96
C TYR A 203 12.41 -9.85 3.67
#